data_a3974208507ebec8060956c56e2ff383
#
_entry.id   a3974208507ebec8060956c56e2ff383
#
_cell.length_a   1.000
_cell.length_b   1.000
_cell.length_c   1.000
_cell.angle_alpha   90.00
_cell.angle_beta   90.00
_cell.angle_gamma   90.00
#
_symmetry.space_group_name_H-M   'P 1'
#
loop_
_entity.id
_entity.type
_entity.pdbx_description
1 polymer ?
#
loop_
_entity_poly.entity_id
_entity_poly.type
_entity_poly.pdbx_seq_one_letter_code
_entity_poly.pdbx_strand_id
1 'polypeptide(L)'
;MSGSLAMSGQLASAMMKNRGMSALILFVITLFFAWGLKSVELRTIFSDLLPKNHPFVQTYKDHPNFGNPLTVTVMVKAREGDIYNPQTLQKVWDITRDIDLAPGVDHDQILSIATEKARYSRATPFGIDSQPLMGDRAPQNEREVAEFRGRLRKAPNARAFLVSEDQSAA
;
A
#
# COMPACT_ATOMS: atom_id res chain seq x y z
N MET A 1 -52.93 -9.95 10.71
CA MET A 1 -52.00 -10.61 9.75
C MET A 1 -52.64 -11.09 8.45
N SER A 2 -53.93 -10.98 8.27
CA SER A 2 -54.65 -11.46 7.07
C SER A 2 -54.69 -10.49 5.87
N GLY A 3 -54.43 -9.20 6.07
CA GLY A 3 -54.47 -8.20 4.98
C GLY A 3 -53.30 -8.24 4.01
N SER A 4 -52.10 -8.64 4.48
CA SER A 4 -50.90 -8.66 3.64
C SER A 4 -50.87 -9.84 2.65
N LEU A 5 -51.48 -10.97 3.04
CA LEU A 5 -51.59 -12.16 2.17
C LEU A 5 -52.59 -11.97 1.04
N ALA A 6 -53.69 -11.23 1.28
CA ALA A 6 -54.65 -10.91 0.25
C ALA A 6 -54.11 -9.93 -0.80
N MET A 7 -53.32 -8.96 -0.36
CA MET A 7 -52.68 -7.96 -1.24
C MET A 7 -51.61 -8.57 -2.12
N SER A 8 -50.82 -9.50 -1.60
CA SER A 8 -49.78 -10.22 -2.38
C SER A 8 -50.40 -11.13 -3.45
N GLY A 9 -51.53 -11.79 -3.16
CA GLY A 9 -52.27 -12.61 -4.12
C GLY A 9 -52.88 -11.80 -5.28
N GLN A 10 -53.43 -10.61 -4.98
CA GLN A 10 -53.97 -9.69 -6.01
C GLN A 10 -52.84 -9.14 -6.92
N LEU A 11 -51.70 -8.76 -6.36
CA LEU A 11 -50.52 -8.32 -7.13
C LEU A 11 -50.00 -9.45 -8.04
N ALA A 12 -49.88 -10.65 -7.52
CA ALA A 12 -49.45 -11.80 -8.30
C ALA A 12 -50.38 -12.12 -9.47
N SER A 13 -51.67 -12.08 -9.24
CA SER A 13 -52.68 -12.32 -10.30
C SER A 13 -52.68 -11.22 -11.36
N ALA A 14 -52.52 -9.95 -10.99
CA ALA A 14 -52.40 -8.83 -11.92
C ALA A 14 -51.12 -8.92 -12.78
N MET A 15 -50.02 -9.30 -12.17
CA MET A 15 -48.72 -9.53 -12.87
C MET A 15 -48.82 -10.70 -13.86
N MET A 16 -49.52 -11.77 -13.49
CA MET A 16 -49.74 -12.93 -14.36
C MET A 16 -50.67 -12.64 -15.52
N LYS A 17 -51.67 -11.79 -15.31
CA LYS A 17 -52.65 -11.40 -16.35
C LYS A 17 -52.00 -10.51 -17.42
N ASN A 18 -51.06 -9.64 -17.04
CA ASN A 18 -50.39 -8.70 -17.95
C ASN A 18 -48.88 -8.97 -17.99
N ARG A 19 -48.48 -10.19 -18.34
CA ARG A 19 -47.07 -10.63 -18.34
C ARG A 19 -46.14 -9.69 -19.10
N GLY A 20 -46.55 -9.21 -20.28
CA GLY A 20 -45.76 -8.30 -21.09
C GLY A 20 -45.49 -6.94 -20.41
N MET A 21 -46.54 -6.36 -19.80
CA MET A 21 -46.41 -5.09 -19.10
C MET A 21 -45.57 -5.22 -17.83
N SER A 22 -45.72 -6.32 -17.09
CA SER A 22 -44.92 -6.59 -15.90
C SER A 22 -43.44 -6.78 -16.26
N ALA A 23 -43.15 -7.50 -17.35
CA ALA A 23 -41.80 -7.67 -17.86
C ALA A 23 -41.17 -6.34 -18.32
N LEU A 24 -41.97 -5.48 -18.99
CA LEU A 24 -41.50 -4.15 -19.43
C LEU A 24 -41.16 -3.26 -18.22
N ILE A 25 -42.02 -3.25 -17.20
CA ILE A 25 -41.77 -2.45 -15.98
C ILE A 25 -40.50 -2.91 -15.29
N LEU A 26 -40.32 -4.23 -15.11
CA LEU A 26 -39.09 -4.78 -14.51
C LEU A 26 -37.86 -4.43 -15.35
N PHE A 27 -37.97 -4.52 -16.66
CA PHE A 27 -36.86 -4.16 -17.57
C PHE A 27 -36.48 -2.68 -17.45
N VAL A 28 -37.46 -1.77 -17.40
CA VAL A 28 -37.25 -0.33 -17.22
C VAL A 28 -36.59 -0.05 -15.87
N ILE A 29 -37.07 -0.69 -14.79
CA ILE A 29 -36.46 -0.55 -13.46
C ILE A 29 -35.01 -1.07 -13.47
N THR A 30 -34.76 -2.21 -14.09
CA THR A 30 -33.41 -2.77 -14.21
C THR A 30 -32.47 -1.83 -14.99
N LEU A 31 -32.92 -1.26 -16.10
CA LEU A 31 -32.16 -0.28 -16.85
C LEU A 31 -31.88 0.98 -16.05
N PHE A 32 -32.86 1.47 -15.27
CA PHE A 32 -32.67 2.62 -14.40
C PHE A 32 -31.56 2.38 -13.36
N PHE A 33 -31.60 1.23 -12.68
CA PHE A 33 -30.55 0.86 -11.73
C PHE A 33 -29.20 0.59 -12.40
N ALA A 34 -29.19 -0.04 -13.57
CA ALA A 34 -27.96 -0.27 -14.34
C ALA A 34 -27.33 1.05 -14.78
N TRP A 35 -28.13 2.05 -15.11
CA TRP A 35 -27.62 3.40 -15.38
C TRP A 35 -26.99 4.03 -14.13
N GLY A 36 -27.64 3.89 -12.97
CA GLY A 36 -27.12 4.39 -11.68
C GLY A 36 -25.80 3.77 -11.29
N LEU A 37 -25.53 2.51 -11.65
CA LEU A 37 -24.27 1.82 -11.40
C LEU A 37 -23.05 2.49 -12.05
N LYS A 38 -23.23 3.22 -13.17
CA LYS A 38 -22.15 3.98 -13.80
C LYS A 38 -21.63 5.13 -12.94
N SER A 39 -22.45 5.61 -12.01
CA SER A 39 -22.09 6.74 -11.12
C SER A 39 -21.64 6.28 -9.73
N VAL A 40 -21.55 4.96 -9.50
CA VAL A 40 -21.09 4.42 -8.23
C VAL A 40 -19.55 4.38 -8.24
N GLU A 41 -18.95 5.43 -7.69
CA GLU A 41 -17.53 5.43 -7.36
C GLU A 41 -17.36 4.93 -5.92
N LEU A 42 -16.75 3.77 -5.77
CA LEU A 42 -16.30 3.29 -4.46
C LEU A 42 -15.07 4.10 -4.04
N ARG A 43 -15.29 5.20 -3.35
CA ARG A 43 -14.21 6.02 -2.76
C ARG A 43 -14.01 5.59 -1.31
N THR A 44 -13.09 4.69 -1.08
CA THR A 44 -12.51 4.47 0.26
C THR A 44 -11.38 5.47 0.48
N ILE A 45 -11.72 6.76 0.61
CA ILE A 45 -10.72 7.80 0.82
C ILE A 45 -10.72 8.12 2.30
N PHE A 46 -9.62 7.80 2.98
CA PHE A 46 -9.40 8.14 4.39
C PHE A 46 -9.55 9.66 4.65
N SER A 47 -9.27 10.49 3.63
CA SER A 47 -9.46 11.94 3.67
C SER A 47 -10.93 12.37 3.88
N ASP A 48 -11.90 11.53 3.55
CA ASP A 48 -13.32 11.85 3.76
C ASP A 48 -13.78 11.67 5.20
N LEU A 49 -12.98 10.96 6.02
CA LEU A 49 -13.18 10.81 7.47
C LEU A 49 -12.64 12.00 8.28
N LEU A 50 -11.81 12.84 7.65
CA LEU A 50 -11.24 14.04 8.28
C LEU A 50 -11.97 15.31 7.85
N PRO A 51 -12.01 16.36 8.69
CA PRO A 51 -12.55 17.65 8.28
C PRO A 51 -11.89 18.18 7.02
N LYS A 52 -12.67 18.60 6.04
CA LYS A 52 -12.19 19.04 4.71
C LYS A 52 -11.13 20.14 4.75
N ASN A 53 -11.14 20.94 5.83
CA ASN A 53 -10.21 22.05 6.05
C ASN A 53 -8.97 21.66 6.86
N HIS A 54 -8.79 20.37 7.18
CA HIS A 54 -7.61 19.95 7.94
C HIS A 54 -6.35 20.09 7.05
N PRO A 55 -5.24 20.65 7.54
CA PRO A 55 -4.02 20.87 6.77
C PRO A 55 -3.52 19.61 6.07
N PHE A 56 -3.61 18.47 6.74
CA PHE A 56 -3.27 17.15 6.17
C PHE A 56 -4.08 16.81 4.91
N VAL A 57 -5.41 17.09 4.94
CA VAL A 57 -6.29 16.79 3.78
C VAL A 57 -5.95 17.70 2.61
N GLN A 58 -5.58 18.96 2.87
CA GLN A 58 -5.15 19.89 1.82
C GLN A 58 -3.84 19.43 1.19
N THR A 59 -2.83 19.14 2.00
CA THR A 59 -1.53 18.62 1.52
C THR A 59 -1.70 17.33 0.72
N TYR A 60 -2.56 16.42 1.17
CA TYR A 60 -2.83 15.17 0.46
C TYR A 60 -3.51 15.40 -0.91
N LYS A 61 -4.41 16.40 -1.01
CA LYS A 61 -5.08 16.75 -2.27
C LYS A 61 -4.12 17.43 -3.26
N ASP A 62 -3.19 18.22 -2.75
CA ASP A 62 -2.20 18.92 -3.56
C ASP A 62 -1.13 17.94 -4.10
N HIS A 63 -0.94 16.80 -3.41
CA HIS A 63 0.03 15.77 -3.76
C HIS A 63 -0.61 14.37 -3.85
N PRO A 64 -1.54 14.11 -4.79
CA PRO A 64 -2.31 12.86 -4.85
C PRO A 64 -1.44 11.61 -5.13
N ASN A 65 -0.23 11.80 -5.65
CA ASN A 65 0.72 10.73 -5.95
C ASN A 65 1.67 10.43 -4.78
N PHE A 66 1.52 11.11 -3.65
CA PHE A 66 2.42 10.98 -2.50
C PHE A 66 1.97 9.85 -1.56
N GLY A 67 1.76 8.67 -2.12
CA GLY A 67 1.57 7.43 -1.38
C GLY A 67 0.24 7.28 -0.63
N ASN A 68 0.17 6.27 0.21
CA ASN A 68 -0.95 6.01 1.10
C ASN A 68 -0.91 6.99 2.29
N PRO A 69 -2.03 7.63 2.68
CA PRO A 69 -2.07 8.56 3.82
C PRO A 69 -1.68 7.93 5.17
N LEU A 70 -1.64 6.61 5.25
CA LEU A 70 -1.19 5.85 6.41
C LEU A 70 0.29 5.46 6.36
N THR A 71 0.99 5.85 5.29
CA THR A 71 2.42 5.52 5.12
C THR A 71 3.26 6.76 5.47
N VAL A 72 4.23 6.56 6.34
CA VAL A 72 5.26 7.56 6.66
C VAL A 72 6.55 7.14 5.98
N THR A 73 7.11 8.01 5.15
CA THR A 73 8.41 7.79 4.53
C THR A 73 9.47 8.58 5.30
N VAL A 74 10.46 7.88 5.81
CA VAL A 74 11.62 8.48 6.49
C VAL A 74 12.82 8.36 5.57
N MET A 75 13.43 9.49 5.24
CA MET A 75 14.62 9.54 4.39
C MET A 75 15.85 9.90 5.22
N VAL A 76 16.85 9.02 5.20
CA VAL A 76 18.14 9.26 5.82
C VAL A 76 19.13 9.68 4.74
N LYS A 77 19.55 10.95 4.76
CA LYS A 77 20.48 11.49 3.79
C LYS A 77 21.90 11.60 4.38
N ALA A 78 22.90 11.12 3.65
CA ALA A 78 24.28 11.36 3.99
C ALA A 78 24.60 12.86 3.88
N ARG A 79 25.36 13.41 4.82
CA ARG A 79 25.76 14.82 4.78
C ARG A 79 26.74 15.11 3.66
N GLU A 80 27.64 14.18 3.42
CA GLU A 80 28.67 14.22 2.39
C GLU A 80 28.81 12.83 1.76
N GLY A 81 29.01 12.79 0.46
CA GLY A 81 29.21 11.54 -0.28
C GLY A 81 27.95 10.70 -0.45
N ASP A 82 28.11 9.40 -0.34
CA ASP A 82 27.05 8.40 -0.51
C ASP A 82 26.64 7.74 0.84
N ILE A 83 25.58 6.93 0.81
CA ILE A 83 25.10 6.21 2.01
C ILE A 83 26.02 5.04 2.41
N TYR A 84 26.98 4.69 1.57
CA TYR A 84 27.83 3.51 1.79
C TYR A 84 28.99 3.82 2.75
N ASN A 85 28.64 4.24 3.94
CA ASN A 85 29.55 4.39 5.06
C ASN A 85 28.95 3.77 6.33
N PRO A 86 29.76 3.25 7.26
CA PRO A 86 29.26 2.57 8.46
C PRO A 86 28.34 3.44 9.31
N GLN A 87 28.63 4.73 9.41
CA GLN A 87 27.86 5.66 10.27
C GLN A 87 26.46 5.90 9.74
N THR A 88 26.30 6.12 8.43
CA THR A 88 24.97 6.32 7.81
C THR A 88 24.16 5.03 7.85
N LEU A 89 24.77 3.88 7.53
CA LEU A 89 24.11 2.60 7.57
C LEU A 89 23.70 2.19 8.99
N GLN A 90 24.53 2.51 10.00
CA GLN A 90 24.17 2.31 11.40
C GLN A 90 22.97 3.18 11.78
N LYS A 91 22.94 4.43 11.33
CA LYS A 91 21.79 5.33 11.60
C LYS A 91 20.49 4.83 10.97
N VAL A 92 20.55 4.31 9.73
CA VAL A 92 19.39 3.69 9.09
C VAL A 92 18.91 2.48 9.89
N TRP A 93 19.84 1.66 10.37
CA TRP A 93 19.53 0.52 11.23
C TRP A 93 18.83 0.94 12.52
N ASP A 94 19.39 1.90 13.24
CA ASP A 94 18.86 2.37 14.52
C ASP A 94 17.47 2.97 14.35
N ILE A 95 17.28 3.85 13.35
CA ILE A 95 15.97 4.45 13.04
C ILE A 95 14.94 3.37 12.68
N THR A 96 15.32 2.37 11.89
CA THR A 96 14.43 1.27 11.51
C THR A 96 13.96 0.50 12.75
N ARG A 97 14.87 0.23 13.69
CA ARG A 97 14.50 -0.45 14.94
C ARG A 97 13.68 0.41 15.87
N ASP A 98 13.98 1.69 15.97
CA ASP A 98 13.20 2.62 16.79
C ASP A 98 11.76 2.75 16.28
N ILE A 99 11.60 2.79 14.95
CA ILE A 99 10.26 2.81 14.31
C ILE A 99 9.54 1.48 14.56
N ASP A 100 10.23 0.36 14.46
CA ASP A 100 9.66 -0.98 14.69
C ASP A 100 9.11 -1.13 16.11
N LEU A 101 9.73 -0.48 17.08
CA LEU A 101 9.31 -0.48 18.49
C LEU A 101 8.28 0.61 18.80
N ALA A 102 7.98 1.51 17.86
CA ALA A 102 7.08 2.64 18.11
C ALA A 102 5.61 2.18 18.23
N PRO A 103 4.86 2.67 19.23
CA PRO A 103 3.46 2.32 19.39
C PRO A 103 2.61 2.77 18.20
N GLY A 104 1.77 1.88 17.69
CA GLY A 104 0.87 2.16 16.58
C GLY A 104 1.48 1.97 15.18
N VAL A 105 2.72 1.53 15.11
CA VAL A 105 3.36 1.12 13.85
C VAL A 105 3.07 -0.36 13.58
N ASP A 106 2.68 -0.67 12.36
CA ASP A 106 2.50 -2.04 11.90
C ASP A 106 3.87 -2.59 11.46
N HIS A 107 4.45 -3.47 12.28
CA HIS A 107 5.75 -4.13 12.04
C HIS A 107 5.81 -4.82 10.67
N ASP A 108 4.68 -5.40 10.25
CA ASP A 108 4.59 -6.11 8.97
C ASP A 108 4.62 -5.18 7.76
N GLN A 109 4.40 -3.89 7.94
CA GLN A 109 4.43 -2.89 6.86
C GLN A 109 5.73 -2.10 6.77
N ILE A 110 6.66 -2.30 7.70
CA ILE A 110 7.96 -1.61 7.66
C ILE A 110 8.81 -2.18 6.52
N LEU A 111 9.26 -1.29 5.65
CA LEU A 111 10.19 -1.61 4.56
C LEU A 111 11.39 -0.66 4.62
N SER A 112 12.57 -1.21 4.86
CA SER A 112 13.85 -0.50 4.91
C SER A 112 14.96 -1.42 4.40
N ILE A 113 16.09 -0.85 3.98
CA ILE A 113 17.30 -1.64 3.68
C ILE A 113 17.82 -2.44 4.88
N ALA A 114 17.40 -2.06 6.09
CA ALA A 114 17.77 -2.71 7.34
C ALA A 114 16.75 -3.79 7.79
N THR A 115 15.60 -3.95 7.10
CA THR A 115 14.63 -5.00 7.43
C THR A 115 15.00 -6.31 6.76
N GLU A 116 14.59 -7.42 7.38
CA GLU A 116 14.73 -8.76 6.80
C GLU A 116 13.95 -8.95 5.49
N LYS A 117 12.96 -8.10 5.23
CA LYS A 117 12.15 -8.11 4.00
C LYS A 117 12.92 -7.61 2.78
N ALA A 118 13.90 -6.73 3.01
CA ALA A 118 14.79 -6.26 1.96
C ALA A 118 15.86 -7.34 1.67
N ARG A 119 15.57 -8.20 0.70
CA ARG A 119 16.38 -9.38 0.38
C ARG A 119 16.95 -9.31 -1.01
N TYR A 120 18.11 -9.93 -1.19
CA TYR A 120 18.63 -10.28 -2.50
C TYR A 120 18.53 -11.79 -2.71
N SER A 121 18.32 -12.19 -3.94
CA SER A 121 18.19 -13.60 -4.30
C SER A 121 19.29 -13.99 -5.28
N ARG A 122 19.83 -15.17 -5.09
CA ARG A 122 20.84 -15.76 -5.94
C ARG A 122 20.43 -17.17 -6.35
N ALA A 123 20.52 -17.47 -7.64
CA ALA A 123 20.37 -18.83 -8.13
C ALA A 123 21.59 -19.67 -7.72
N THR A 124 21.34 -20.83 -7.15
CA THR A 124 22.35 -21.85 -6.81
C THR A 124 21.99 -23.17 -7.48
N PRO A 125 22.91 -24.13 -7.62
CA PRO A 125 22.59 -25.45 -8.17
C PRO A 125 21.51 -26.21 -7.40
N PHE A 126 21.25 -25.83 -6.17
CA PHE A 126 20.28 -26.47 -5.27
C PHE A 126 18.97 -25.68 -5.10
N GLY A 127 18.81 -24.52 -5.78
CA GLY A 127 17.64 -23.66 -5.67
C GLY A 127 17.96 -22.18 -5.59
N ILE A 128 17.00 -21.41 -5.11
CA ILE A 128 17.15 -19.96 -4.90
C ILE A 128 17.57 -19.72 -3.45
N ASP A 129 18.75 -19.14 -3.27
CA ASP A 129 19.23 -18.62 -1.99
C ASP A 129 18.80 -17.17 -1.84
N SER A 130 18.05 -16.86 -0.78
CA SER A 130 17.52 -15.52 -0.51
C SER A 130 17.98 -15.05 0.86
N GLN A 131 18.75 -13.97 0.90
CA GLN A 131 19.34 -13.44 2.14
C GLN A 131 18.98 -11.96 2.31
N PRO A 132 18.85 -11.46 3.56
CA PRO A 132 18.62 -10.05 3.82
C PRO A 132 19.83 -9.21 3.36
N LEU A 133 19.58 -7.94 3.03
CA LEU A 133 20.62 -7.04 2.55
C LEU A 133 21.65 -6.74 3.62
N MET A 134 21.21 -6.35 4.83
CA MET A 134 22.12 -6.02 5.93
C MET A 134 22.43 -7.22 6.85
N GLY A 135 21.55 -8.20 6.98
CA GLY A 135 21.66 -9.28 7.97
C GLY A 135 21.22 -8.83 9.36
N ASP A 136 21.88 -9.34 10.40
CA ASP A 136 21.44 -9.16 11.80
C ASP A 136 21.94 -7.84 12.43
N ARG A 137 22.77 -7.09 11.74
CA ARG A 137 23.32 -5.82 12.18
C ARG A 137 23.76 -4.94 11.01
N ALA A 138 23.94 -3.66 11.29
CA ALA A 138 24.52 -2.74 10.33
C ALA A 138 26.00 -3.08 10.05
N PRO A 139 26.48 -2.83 8.81
CA PRO A 139 27.90 -2.95 8.46
C PRO A 139 28.78 -2.04 9.32
N GLN A 140 29.86 -2.58 9.90
CA GLN A 140 30.70 -1.87 10.86
C GLN A 140 32.04 -1.39 10.28
N ASN A 141 32.42 -1.92 9.13
CA ASN A 141 33.70 -1.60 8.48
C ASN A 141 33.54 -1.53 6.97
N GLU A 142 34.54 -0.97 6.29
CA GLU A 142 34.49 -0.75 4.84
C GLU A 142 34.31 -2.04 4.03
N ARG A 143 34.84 -3.16 4.51
CA ARG A 143 34.66 -4.46 3.85
C ARG A 143 33.19 -4.90 3.88
N GLU A 144 32.55 -4.81 5.04
CA GLU A 144 31.14 -5.16 5.18
C GLU A 144 30.23 -4.20 4.39
N VAL A 145 30.59 -2.91 4.33
CA VAL A 145 29.92 -1.93 3.48
C VAL A 145 30.05 -2.29 2.00
N ALA A 146 31.24 -2.71 1.56
CA ALA A 146 31.42 -3.15 0.17
C ALA A 146 30.62 -4.42 -0.15
N GLU A 147 30.52 -5.36 0.80
CA GLU A 147 29.66 -6.54 0.68
C GLU A 147 28.18 -6.16 0.59
N PHE A 148 27.70 -5.28 1.47
CA PHE A 148 26.33 -4.73 1.43
C PHE A 148 26.03 -4.06 0.08
N ARG A 149 26.93 -3.20 -0.40
CA ARG A 149 26.82 -2.55 -1.72
C ARG A 149 26.73 -3.59 -2.85
N GLY A 150 27.49 -4.68 -2.73
CA GLY A 150 27.45 -5.80 -3.66
C GLY A 150 26.12 -6.55 -3.65
N ARG A 151 25.53 -6.76 -2.47
CA ARG A 151 24.20 -7.37 -2.29
C ARG A 151 23.09 -6.47 -2.86
N LEU A 152 23.12 -5.18 -2.58
CA LEU A 152 22.14 -4.21 -3.05
C LEU A 152 22.13 -4.09 -4.59
N ARG A 153 23.30 -4.18 -5.23
CA ARG A 153 23.38 -4.24 -6.70
C ARG A 153 22.70 -5.46 -7.30
N LYS A 154 22.62 -6.57 -6.57
CA LYS A 154 21.93 -7.79 -6.98
C LYS A 154 20.43 -7.78 -6.67
N ALA A 155 19.93 -6.75 -5.99
CA ALA A 155 18.53 -6.54 -5.64
C ALA A 155 17.98 -5.26 -6.30
N PRO A 156 17.78 -5.23 -7.63
CA PRO A 156 17.43 -4.01 -8.35
C PRO A 156 16.12 -3.38 -7.86
N ASN A 157 15.14 -4.20 -7.47
CA ASN A 157 13.87 -3.70 -6.92
C ASN A 157 14.07 -3.00 -5.58
N ALA A 158 14.80 -3.61 -4.64
CA ALA A 158 15.09 -2.99 -3.35
C ALA A 158 15.89 -1.68 -3.54
N ARG A 159 16.84 -1.69 -4.44
CA ARG A 159 17.62 -0.48 -4.77
C ARG A 159 16.74 0.64 -5.32
N ALA A 160 15.83 0.34 -6.24
CA ALA A 160 14.98 1.35 -6.88
C ALA A 160 13.99 2.00 -5.90
N PHE A 161 13.54 1.27 -4.87
CA PHE A 161 12.57 1.77 -3.91
C PHE A 161 13.18 2.34 -2.63
N LEU A 162 14.35 1.84 -2.22
CA LEU A 162 14.91 2.11 -0.89
C LEU A 162 16.18 2.96 -0.92
N VAL A 163 16.68 3.30 -2.11
CA VAL A 163 17.89 4.13 -2.23
C VAL A 163 17.68 5.13 -3.36
N SER A 164 18.05 6.39 -3.13
CA SER A 164 18.01 7.44 -4.13
C SER A 164 18.90 7.12 -5.34
N GLU A 165 18.57 7.66 -6.52
CA GLU A 165 19.35 7.44 -7.74
C GLU A 165 20.82 7.87 -7.60
N ASP A 166 21.02 9.00 -6.94
CA ASP A 166 22.35 9.56 -6.64
C ASP A 166 23.07 8.86 -5.47
N GLN A 167 22.42 7.89 -4.83
CA GLN A 167 22.92 7.11 -3.69
C GLN A 167 23.26 7.96 -2.44
N SER A 168 22.71 9.16 -2.35
CA SER A 168 22.93 10.06 -1.21
C SER A 168 21.98 9.81 -0.05
N ALA A 169 20.87 9.08 -0.28
CA ALA A 169 19.82 8.83 0.71
C ALA A 169 19.26 7.40 0.64
N ALA A 170 18.75 6.95 1.77
CA ALA A 170 18.03 5.68 1.93
C ALA A 170 16.82 5.86 2.85
#